data_9d334f5950ade4f780c445aba929520a
#
_entry.id   9d334f5950ade4f780c445aba929520a
#
_cell.length_a   1.000
_cell.length_b   1.000
_cell.length_c   1.000
_cell.angle_alpha   90.00
_cell.angle_beta   90.00
_cell.angle_gamma   90.00
#
_symmetry.space_group_name_H-M   'P 1'
#
loop_
_entity.id
_entity.type
_entity.pdbx_description
1 polymer ?
#
loop_
_entity_poly.entity_id
_entity_poly.type
_entity_poly.pdbx_seq_one_letter_code
_entity_poly.pdbx_strand_id
1 'polypeptide(L)'
;MPPELPPARTEGRYRIGVVCLGNICRSPMAEVVLTERVAEAGLDDRVEVASCGTGDWHIGHPMDRRAAATLAAAGYDPSRHRAQQFADTWLDEYDVLLAMDTQNRADVGTSDRVLMFRLFDPVEPGSDVPDPYYGGDSGFEEVLAMVERTSAAIVDALRLRVDGAGRK
;
A
#
# COMPACT_ATOMS: atom_id res chain seq x y z
N MET A 1 -21.58 2.92 -3.35
CA MET A 1 -20.62 2.70 -4.46
C MET A 1 -19.23 2.46 -3.91
N PRO A 2 -18.58 1.38 -4.27
CA PRO A 2 -17.19 1.20 -3.85
C PRO A 2 -16.30 2.26 -4.50
N PRO A 3 -15.23 2.67 -3.84
CA PRO A 3 -14.30 3.61 -4.44
C PRO A 3 -13.57 3.00 -5.63
N GLU A 4 -13.12 3.87 -6.53
CA GLU A 4 -12.42 3.43 -7.73
C GLU A 4 -10.98 3.94 -7.71
N LEU A 5 -10.10 3.16 -8.29
CA LEU A 5 -8.72 3.58 -8.52
C LEU A 5 -8.67 4.52 -9.73
N PRO A 6 -7.69 5.43 -9.79
CA PRO A 6 -7.50 6.25 -10.99
C PRO A 6 -7.29 5.40 -12.23
N PRO A 7 -7.57 5.93 -13.44
CA PRO A 7 -7.32 5.17 -14.67
C PRO A 7 -5.86 4.79 -14.84
N ALA A 8 -5.60 3.63 -15.43
CA ALA A 8 -4.24 3.19 -15.71
C ALA A 8 -3.57 4.12 -16.73
N ARG A 9 -2.29 4.43 -16.51
CA ARG A 9 -1.50 5.20 -17.46
C ARG A 9 -1.13 4.38 -18.68
N THR A 10 -0.93 3.07 -18.46
CA THR A 10 -0.59 2.12 -19.51
C THR A 10 -1.66 1.04 -19.53
N GLU A 11 -2.27 0.82 -20.69
CA GLU A 11 -3.31 -0.18 -20.81
C GLU A 11 -2.82 -1.56 -20.39
N GLY A 12 -3.60 -2.23 -19.56
CA GLY A 12 -3.29 -3.59 -19.10
C GLY A 12 -2.25 -3.69 -18.00
N ARG A 13 -1.73 -2.56 -17.50
CA ARG A 13 -0.75 -2.54 -16.42
C ARG A 13 -1.15 -1.52 -15.37
N TYR A 14 -0.79 -1.80 -14.12
CA TYR A 14 -1.11 -0.88 -13.04
C TYR A 14 0.00 -0.89 -11.97
N ARG A 15 0.46 0.28 -11.57
CA ARG A 15 1.51 0.43 -10.57
C ARG A 15 0.97 1.17 -9.35
N ILE A 16 1.10 0.55 -8.18
CA ILE A 16 0.65 1.11 -6.91
C ILE A 16 1.86 1.41 -6.02
N GLY A 17 1.92 2.63 -5.51
CA GLY A 17 2.89 3.00 -4.48
C GLY A 17 2.16 3.22 -3.17
N VAL A 18 2.67 2.66 -2.07
CA VAL A 18 2.11 2.84 -0.74
C VAL A 18 3.08 3.69 0.08
N VAL A 19 2.57 4.74 0.72
CA VAL A 19 3.41 5.75 1.37
C VAL A 19 3.10 5.88 2.85
N CYS A 20 4.13 5.80 3.69
CA CYS A 20 4.02 6.15 5.11
C CYS A 20 5.18 7.07 5.48
N LEU A 21 5.45 7.26 6.76
CA LEU A 21 6.52 8.18 7.18
C LEU A 21 7.90 7.56 7.01
N GLY A 22 8.15 6.42 7.63
CA GLY A 22 9.50 5.83 7.71
C GLY A 22 9.76 4.68 6.77
N ASN A 23 8.72 4.14 6.13
CA ASN A 23 8.80 2.96 5.25
C ASN A 23 9.40 1.73 5.94
N ILE A 24 9.13 1.56 7.23
CA ILE A 24 9.54 0.35 7.96
C ILE A 24 8.39 -0.38 8.64
N CYS A 25 7.23 0.23 8.80
CA CYS A 25 6.06 -0.41 9.44
C CYS A 25 4.86 -0.50 8.53
N ARG A 26 4.09 0.57 8.41
CA ARG A 26 2.78 0.56 7.75
C ARG A 26 2.82 0.27 6.26
N SER A 27 3.58 1.05 5.50
CA SER A 27 3.62 0.87 4.06
C SER A 27 4.30 -0.44 3.65
N PRO A 28 5.36 -0.92 4.34
CA PRO A 28 5.92 -2.23 4.03
C PRO A 28 4.93 -3.36 4.31
N MET A 29 4.18 -3.29 5.41
CA MET A 29 3.17 -4.31 5.71
C MET A 29 2.12 -4.34 4.60
N ALA A 30 1.67 -3.16 4.17
CA ALA A 30 0.68 -3.07 3.08
C ALA A 30 1.26 -3.58 1.77
N GLU A 31 2.51 -3.26 1.46
CA GLU A 31 3.15 -3.75 0.25
C GLU A 31 3.19 -5.27 0.21
N VAL A 32 3.61 -5.92 1.32
CA VAL A 32 3.71 -7.37 1.38
C VAL A 32 2.33 -8.02 1.21
N VAL A 33 1.34 -7.55 1.95
CA VAL A 33 0.00 -8.13 1.90
C VAL A 33 -0.65 -7.91 0.53
N LEU A 34 -0.57 -6.70 0.01
CA LEU A 34 -1.19 -6.37 -1.27
C LEU A 34 -0.53 -7.16 -2.41
N THR A 35 0.81 -7.28 -2.38
CA THR A 35 1.53 -8.09 -3.36
C THR A 35 1.02 -9.54 -3.35
N GLU A 36 0.81 -10.10 -2.16
CA GLU A 36 0.31 -11.46 -2.03
C GLU A 36 -1.12 -11.59 -2.56
N ARG A 37 -1.99 -10.63 -2.23
CA ARG A 37 -3.38 -10.64 -2.72
C ARG A 37 -3.45 -10.50 -4.24
N VAL A 38 -2.57 -9.67 -4.81
CA VAL A 38 -2.46 -9.49 -6.26
C VAL A 38 -2.06 -10.82 -6.92
N ALA A 39 -1.08 -11.51 -6.35
CA ALA A 39 -0.63 -12.81 -6.89
C ALA A 39 -1.72 -13.86 -6.81
N GLU A 40 -2.42 -13.93 -5.69
CA GLU A 40 -3.54 -14.87 -5.51
C GLU A 40 -4.66 -14.62 -6.49
N ALA A 41 -4.84 -13.37 -6.91
CA ALA A 41 -5.86 -12.99 -7.87
C ALA A 41 -5.43 -13.23 -9.33
N GLY A 42 -4.18 -13.67 -9.55
CA GLY A 42 -3.65 -13.89 -10.89
C GLY A 42 -3.28 -12.61 -11.62
N LEU A 43 -3.03 -11.51 -10.90
CA LEU A 43 -2.75 -10.21 -11.48
C LEU A 43 -1.28 -9.81 -11.40
N ASP A 44 -0.42 -10.67 -10.84
CA ASP A 44 0.98 -10.32 -10.53
C ASP A 44 1.83 -10.03 -11.77
N ASP A 45 1.41 -10.46 -12.95
CA ASP A 45 2.09 -10.12 -14.20
C ASP A 45 1.69 -8.74 -14.76
N ARG A 46 0.64 -8.13 -14.22
CA ARG A 46 0.11 -6.84 -14.70
C ARG A 46 0.07 -5.75 -13.64
N VAL A 47 0.24 -6.10 -12.37
CA VAL A 47 0.18 -5.16 -11.26
C VAL A 47 1.48 -5.18 -10.48
N GLU A 48 2.05 -4.01 -10.27
CA GLU A 48 3.29 -3.84 -9.49
C GLU A 48 2.95 -3.05 -8.24
N VAL A 49 3.48 -3.49 -7.09
CA VAL A 49 3.27 -2.81 -5.80
C VAL A 49 4.63 -2.45 -5.23
N ALA A 50 4.78 -1.20 -4.81
CA ALA A 50 5.99 -0.74 -4.13
C ALA A 50 5.60 0.14 -2.97
N SER A 51 6.55 0.44 -2.08
CA SER A 51 6.30 1.34 -0.95
C SER A 51 7.48 2.27 -0.75
N CYS A 52 7.22 3.41 -0.09
CA CYS A 52 8.26 4.40 0.23
C CYS A 52 7.86 5.17 1.48
N GLY A 53 8.81 5.95 1.99
CA GLY A 53 8.57 6.83 3.13
C GLY A 53 8.79 8.28 2.75
N THR A 54 8.06 9.18 3.39
CA THR A 54 8.28 10.61 3.19
C THR A 54 9.55 11.08 3.89
N GLY A 55 9.96 10.39 4.97
CA GLY A 55 11.19 10.68 5.68
C GLY A 55 12.37 9.86 5.17
N ASP A 56 13.57 10.21 5.60
CA ASP A 56 14.81 9.59 5.12
C ASP A 56 15.59 8.83 6.20
N TRP A 57 15.00 8.65 7.39
CA TRP A 57 15.73 8.10 8.54
C TRP A 57 16.15 6.65 8.39
N HIS A 58 15.43 5.88 7.61
CA HIS A 58 15.61 4.42 7.56
C HIS A 58 16.01 3.88 6.17
N ILE A 59 16.41 4.74 5.26
CA ILE A 59 16.76 4.31 3.89
C ILE A 59 17.72 3.12 3.92
N GLY A 60 17.36 2.06 3.20
CA GLY A 60 18.17 0.84 3.12
C GLY A 60 17.95 -0.16 4.25
N HIS A 61 17.19 0.24 5.29
CA HIS A 61 16.94 -0.66 6.42
C HIS A 61 15.87 -1.69 6.10
N PRO A 62 15.92 -2.87 6.74
CA PRO A 62 14.84 -3.84 6.61
C PRO A 62 13.61 -3.36 7.37
N MET A 63 12.52 -4.09 7.22
CA MET A 63 11.27 -3.82 7.93
C MET A 63 11.50 -3.86 9.45
N ASP A 64 10.75 -3.03 10.18
CA ASP A 64 10.74 -3.06 11.65
C ASP A 64 10.52 -4.50 12.14
N ARG A 65 11.27 -4.93 13.16
CA ARG A 65 11.25 -6.31 13.64
C ARG A 65 9.86 -6.77 14.07
N ARG A 66 9.09 -5.88 14.70
CA ARG A 66 7.74 -6.20 15.17
C ARG A 66 6.78 -6.36 14.00
N ALA A 67 6.90 -5.47 13.01
CA ALA A 67 6.11 -5.58 11.78
C ALA A 67 6.43 -6.90 11.06
N ALA A 68 7.72 -7.20 10.94
CA ALA A 68 8.16 -8.44 10.30
C ALA A 68 7.66 -9.68 11.03
N ALA A 69 7.73 -9.67 12.37
CA ALA A 69 7.24 -10.80 13.17
C ALA A 69 5.74 -10.99 13.01
N THR A 70 4.98 -9.90 12.97
CA THR A 70 3.53 -9.94 12.80
C THR A 70 3.17 -10.55 11.44
N LEU A 71 3.86 -10.13 10.38
CA LEU A 71 3.64 -10.69 9.04
C LEU A 71 4.02 -12.15 8.97
N ALA A 72 5.19 -12.52 9.51
CA ALA A 72 5.66 -13.91 9.48
C ALA A 72 4.69 -14.83 10.22
N ALA A 73 4.16 -14.39 11.36
CA ALA A 73 3.20 -15.18 12.13
C ALA A 73 1.90 -15.42 11.34
N ALA A 74 1.57 -14.52 10.40
CA ALA A 74 0.39 -14.65 9.55
C ALA A 74 0.68 -15.36 8.22
N GLY A 75 1.91 -15.83 8.00
CA GLY A 75 2.27 -16.59 6.81
C GLY A 75 2.87 -15.78 5.67
N TYR A 76 3.18 -14.51 5.89
CA TYR A 76 3.81 -13.68 4.86
C TYR A 76 5.33 -13.67 5.00
N ASP A 77 6.03 -13.31 3.92
CA ASP A 77 7.49 -13.20 3.91
C ASP A 77 7.89 -11.71 3.97
N PRO A 78 8.40 -11.22 5.12
CA PRO A 78 8.79 -9.82 5.26
C PRO A 78 10.25 -9.54 4.90
N SER A 79 11.01 -10.53 4.47
CA SER A 79 12.47 -10.45 4.42
C SER A 79 13.03 -9.61 3.29
N ARG A 80 12.27 -9.36 2.23
CA ARG A 80 12.78 -8.67 1.03
C ARG A 80 12.75 -7.16 1.12
N HIS A 81 11.98 -6.61 2.07
CA HIS A 81 11.78 -5.17 2.15
C HIS A 81 13.08 -4.43 2.50
N ARG A 82 13.30 -3.31 1.80
CA ARG A 82 14.32 -2.32 2.15
C ARG A 82 13.69 -0.96 2.01
N ALA A 83 13.81 -0.14 3.06
CA ALA A 83 13.18 1.17 3.08
C ALA A 83 13.76 2.08 2.01
N GLN A 84 12.90 2.85 1.36
CA GLN A 84 13.31 3.85 0.39
C GLN A 84 12.48 5.11 0.57
N GLN A 85 13.01 6.24 0.11
CA GLN A 85 12.33 7.51 0.27
C GLN A 85 11.49 7.85 -0.96
N PHE A 86 10.35 8.48 -0.70
CA PHE A 86 9.50 9.05 -1.75
C PHE A 86 10.30 10.10 -2.54
N ALA A 87 10.14 10.09 -3.86
CA ALA A 87 10.67 11.13 -4.74
C ALA A 87 9.52 11.66 -5.60
N ASP A 88 9.61 12.91 -6.00
CA ASP A 88 8.53 13.55 -6.79
C ASP A 88 8.21 12.78 -8.07
N THR A 89 9.17 12.06 -8.62
CA THR A 89 8.96 11.24 -9.83
C THR A 89 7.90 10.17 -9.65
N TRP A 90 7.66 9.74 -8.39
CA TRP A 90 6.61 8.75 -8.11
C TRP A 90 5.23 9.24 -8.54
N LEU A 91 5.01 10.56 -8.47
CA LEU A 91 3.74 11.15 -8.90
C LEU A 91 3.45 10.93 -10.39
N ASP A 92 4.50 10.80 -11.19
CA ASP A 92 4.38 10.59 -12.63
C ASP A 92 4.55 9.13 -13.05
N GLU A 93 5.22 8.33 -12.21
CA GLU A 93 5.55 6.95 -12.52
C GLU A 93 4.49 5.96 -12.10
N TYR A 94 3.76 6.26 -11.02
CA TYR A 94 2.76 5.34 -10.47
C TYR A 94 1.36 5.73 -10.88
N ASP A 95 0.51 4.73 -11.05
CA ASP A 95 -0.89 4.96 -11.39
C ASP A 95 -1.66 5.53 -10.21
N VAL A 96 -1.28 5.10 -8.99
CA VAL A 96 -1.86 5.63 -7.75
C VAL A 96 -0.82 5.57 -6.63
N LEU A 97 -0.86 6.57 -5.76
CA LEU A 97 -0.10 6.56 -4.50
C LEU A 97 -1.12 6.52 -3.37
N LEU A 98 -0.96 5.54 -2.49
CA LEU A 98 -1.88 5.31 -1.38
C LEU A 98 -1.19 5.69 -0.08
N ALA A 99 -1.64 6.79 0.53
CA ALA A 99 -1.07 7.29 1.76
C ALA A 99 -1.71 6.60 2.96
N MET A 100 -0.90 6.25 3.94
CA MET A 100 -1.37 5.52 5.11
C MET A 100 -2.12 6.41 6.09
N ASP A 101 -1.81 7.71 6.11
CA ASP A 101 -2.56 8.66 6.93
C ASP A 101 -2.62 10.04 6.27
N THR A 102 -3.38 10.94 6.90
CA THR A 102 -3.61 12.28 6.36
C THR A 102 -2.31 13.08 6.23
N GLN A 103 -1.38 12.91 7.18
CA GLN A 103 -0.11 13.62 7.12
C GLN A 103 0.75 13.12 5.96
N ASN A 104 0.81 11.80 5.76
CA ASN A 104 1.54 11.24 4.63
C ASN A 104 0.99 11.76 3.30
N ARG A 105 -0.33 11.85 3.21
CA ARG A 105 -0.98 12.40 2.00
C ARG A 105 -0.57 13.85 1.76
N ALA A 106 -0.58 14.66 2.81
CA ALA A 106 -0.18 16.07 2.70
C ALA A 106 1.28 16.20 2.28
N ASP A 107 2.15 15.34 2.80
CA ASP A 107 3.59 15.37 2.48
C ASP A 107 3.87 14.98 1.02
N VAL A 108 3.08 14.09 0.45
CA VAL A 108 3.22 13.69 -0.96
C VAL A 108 2.70 14.79 -1.89
N GLY A 109 1.62 15.43 -1.53
CA GLY A 109 1.02 16.51 -2.31
C GLY A 109 -0.34 16.14 -2.88
N THR A 110 -1.03 17.13 -3.42
CA THR A 110 -2.37 16.98 -3.95
C THR A 110 -2.34 16.56 -5.42
N SER A 111 -3.06 15.48 -5.72
CA SER A 111 -3.18 14.94 -7.08
C SER A 111 -4.38 14.02 -7.12
N ASP A 112 -5.00 13.88 -8.28
CA ASP A 112 -6.08 12.91 -8.49
C ASP A 112 -5.59 11.47 -8.32
N ARG A 113 -4.28 11.27 -8.31
CA ARG A 113 -3.67 9.95 -8.17
C ARG A 113 -3.10 9.70 -6.78
N VAL A 114 -3.37 10.58 -5.82
CA VAL A 114 -2.96 10.40 -4.42
C VAL A 114 -4.21 10.24 -3.57
N LEU A 115 -4.40 9.03 -3.03
CA LEU A 115 -5.59 8.67 -2.26
C LEU A 115 -5.16 8.12 -0.90
N MET A 116 -6.10 8.10 0.05
CA MET A 116 -5.88 7.42 1.31
C MET A 116 -5.98 5.91 1.10
N PHE A 117 -5.03 5.15 1.65
CA PHE A 117 -5.07 3.69 1.56
C PHE A 117 -6.42 3.16 2.04
N ARG A 118 -6.85 3.61 3.23
CA ARG A 118 -8.11 3.16 3.83
C ARG A 118 -9.37 3.76 3.20
N LEU A 119 -9.24 4.53 2.13
CA LEU A 119 -10.42 4.86 1.32
C LEU A 119 -11.13 3.57 0.88
N PHE A 120 -10.36 2.50 0.68
CA PHE A 120 -10.86 1.20 0.24
C PHE A 120 -11.26 0.28 1.40
N ASP A 121 -11.07 0.72 2.64
CA ASP A 121 -11.44 -0.07 3.82
C ASP A 121 -12.96 -0.18 3.93
N PRO A 122 -13.53 -1.40 3.85
CA PRO A 122 -14.98 -1.55 3.93
C PRO A 122 -15.57 -1.26 5.30
N VAL A 123 -14.74 -1.22 6.34
CA VAL A 123 -15.18 -0.99 7.72
C VAL A 123 -15.14 0.49 8.09
N GLU A 124 -14.04 1.17 7.80
CA GLU A 124 -13.86 2.60 8.12
C GLU A 124 -13.25 3.34 6.95
N PRO A 125 -14.03 3.54 5.86
CA PRO A 125 -13.47 4.18 4.66
C PRO A 125 -12.90 5.58 4.94
N GLY A 126 -11.71 5.82 4.44
CA GLY A 126 -11.07 7.13 4.53
C GLY A 126 -10.34 7.42 5.82
N SER A 127 -10.32 6.48 6.77
CA SER A 127 -9.61 6.65 8.03
C SER A 127 -8.10 6.51 7.86
N ASP A 128 -7.34 7.01 8.84
CA ASP A 128 -5.90 6.81 8.88
C ASP A 128 -5.57 5.37 9.29
N VAL A 129 -4.44 4.86 8.81
CA VAL A 129 -3.81 3.69 9.43
C VAL A 129 -2.96 4.21 10.58
N PRO A 130 -3.28 3.86 11.85
CA PRO A 130 -2.51 4.39 12.97
C PRO A 130 -1.06 3.93 12.91
N ASP A 131 -0.14 4.77 13.38
CA ASP A 131 1.28 4.43 13.40
C ASP A 131 1.55 3.53 14.62
N PRO A 132 1.92 2.26 14.43
CA PRO A 132 2.11 1.35 15.55
C PRO A 132 3.50 1.46 16.18
N TYR A 133 4.39 2.29 15.64
CA TYR A 133 5.80 2.34 16.03
C TYR A 133 5.99 2.60 17.53
N TYR A 134 5.18 3.48 18.09
CA TYR A 134 5.29 3.89 19.50
C TYR A 134 4.34 3.12 20.42
N GLY A 135 3.58 2.17 19.89
CA GLY A 135 2.61 1.40 20.67
C GLY A 135 3.14 0.03 21.07
N GLY A 136 2.27 -0.77 21.68
CA GLY A 136 2.56 -2.16 22.01
C GLY A 136 2.39 -3.09 20.82
N ASP A 137 2.65 -4.38 21.05
CA ASP A 137 2.61 -5.39 19.99
C ASP A 137 1.23 -5.52 19.33
N SER A 138 0.16 -5.32 20.09
CA SER A 138 -1.20 -5.42 19.55
C SER A 138 -1.47 -4.39 18.44
N GLY A 139 -0.76 -3.27 18.44
CA GLY A 139 -0.90 -2.26 17.39
C GLY A 139 -0.52 -2.79 16.02
N PHE A 140 0.48 -3.65 15.95
CA PHE A 140 0.89 -4.25 14.68
C PHE A 140 -0.15 -5.25 14.17
N GLU A 141 -0.78 -6.01 15.06
CA GLU A 141 -1.85 -6.94 14.69
C GLU A 141 -3.07 -6.18 14.19
N GLU A 142 -3.42 -5.07 14.82
CA GLU A 142 -4.54 -4.22 14.38
C GLU A 142 -4.26 -3.63 12.99
N VAL A 143 -3.03 -3.16 12.76
CA VAL A 143 -2.64 -2.65 11.45
C VAL A 143 -2.73 -3.74 10.39
N LEU A 144 -2.27 -4.95 10.71
CA LEU A 144 -2.35 -6.07 9.77
C LEU A 144 -3.81 -6.37 9.38
N ALA A 145 -4.71 -6.39 10.36
CA ALA A 145 -6.13 -6.63 10.08
C ALA A 145 -6.71 -5.56 9.12
N MET A 146 -6.38 -4.30 9.36
CA MET A 146 -6.80 -3.20 8.48
C MET A 146 -6.23 -3.36 7.07
N VAL A 147 -4.95 -3.71 7.01
CA VAL A 147 -4.25 -3.87 5.75
C VAL A 147 -4.83 -5.03 4.95
N GLU A 148 -5.13 -6.15 5.61
CA GLU A 148 -5.67 -7.33 4.92
C GLU A 148 -7.04 -7.05 4.30
N ARG A 149 -7.97 -6.48 5.07
CA ARG A 149 -9.30 -6.22 4.52
C ARG A 149 -9.29 -5.11 3.47
N THR A 150 -8.46 -4.10 3.64
CA THR A 150 -8.34 -3.01 2.69
C THR A 150 -7.69 -3.50 1.39
N SER A 151 -6.64 -4.34 1.50
CA SER A 151 -5.98 -4.91 0.32
C SER A 151 -6.92 -5.77 -0.52
N ALA A 152 -7.80 -6.54 0.13
CA ALA A 152 -8.80 -7.33 -0.60
C ALA A 152 -9.72 -6.43 -1.43
N ALA A 153 -10.16 -5.30 -0.87
CA ALA A 153 -11.01 -4.35 -1.58
C ALA A 153 -10.24 -3.66 -2.73
N ILE A 154 -8.95 -3.37 -2.52
CA ILE A 154 -8.12 -2.79 -3.58
C ILE A 154 -7.98 -3.75 -4.76
N VAL A 155 -7.82 -5.05 -4.49
CA VAL A 155 -7.72 -6.04 -5.56
C VAL A 155 -9.00 -6.06 -6.39
N ASP A 156 -10.17 -5.95 -5.76
CA ASP A 156 -11.43 -5.86 -6.50
C ASP A 156 -11.45 -4.64 -7.41
N ALA A 157 -10.97 -3.50 -6.93
CA ALA A 157 -10.89 -2.28 -7.74
C ALA A 157 -9.86 -2.42 -8.87
N LEU A 158 -8.77 -3.14 -8.63
CA LEU A 158 -7.75 -3.40 -9.65
C LEU A 158 -8.29 -4.19 -10.82
N ARG A 159 -9.17 -5.14 -10.56
CA ARG A 159 -9.77 -5.95 -11.65
C ARG A 159 -10.49 -5.08 -12.64
N LEU A 160 -11.13 -4.01 -12.18
CA LEU A 160 -11.81 -3.07 -13.07
C LEU A 160 -10.83 -2.30 -13.96
N ARG A 161 -9.59 -2.13 -13.50
CA ARG A 161 -8.57 -1.34 -14.22
C ARG A 161 -7.75 -2.18 -15.20
N VAL A 162 -7.49 -3.44 -14.91
CA VAL A 162 -6.68 -4.29 -15.77
C VAL A 162 -7.50 -5.27 -16.58
N ASP A 163 -8.50 -5.93 -15.99
CA ASP A 163 -9.35 -6.87 -16.71
C ASP A 163 -10.36 -6.17 -17.60
N GLY A 164 -10.98 -5.10 -17.08
CA GLY A 164 -11.99 -4.34 -17.84
C GLY A 164 -11.46 -3.74 -19.11
N ALA A 165 -10.20 -3.29 -19.12
CA ALA A 165 -9.59 -2.70 -20.32
C ALA A 165 -9.48 -3.70 -21.46
N GLY A 166 -9.28 -4.98 -21.16
CA GLY A 166 -9.15 -6.02 -22.17
C GLY A 166 -10.46 -6.52 -22.77
N ARG A 167 -11.58 -6.01 -22.28
CA ARG A 167 -12.90 -6.51 -22.71
C ARG A 167 -13.59 -5.64 -23.74
N LYS A 168 -12.96 -4.59 -24.15
CA LYS A 168 -13.52 -3.66 -25.13
C LYS A 168 -13.48 -4.16 -26.58
#